data_02fcb07590fa4af5d182ad0ebb66147e
#
_entry.id   02fcb07590fa4af5d182ad0ebb66147e
#
_cell.length_a   1.000
_cell.length_b   1.000
_cell.length_c   1.000
_cell.angle_alpha   90.00
_cell.angle_beta   90.00
_cell.angle_gamma   90.00
#
_symmetry.space_group_name_H-M   'P 1'
#
loop_
_entity.id
_entity.type
_entity.pdbx_description
1 polymer ?
#
loop_
_entity_poly.entity_id
_entity_poly.type
_entity_poly.pdbx_seq_one_letter_code
_entity_poly.pdbx_strand_id
1 'polypeptide(L)'
;HSLPTVESGALAQIQYTGGTTGTPKGVMLTHRNVVVNTMQGRFWCSNFREGNEVFLGAVPFFHCYGLNTCQNLAVATGSLIILLPRFHAEEAVKAIQRHRVTIMSGVPMMFSMMIDCPKVDRYDLHSIRVCLCGASPLPAEVQQAFERMTGVVISEGYGLTEAGPTTHCNPIQGAHPPGSMGLPFPDTEARIVDLETRIRDV
;
A
#
# COMPACT_ATOMS: atom_id res chain seq x y z
N HIS A 1 -23.19 23.48 4.08
CA HIS A 1 -22.82 23.37 2.65
C HIS A 1 -23.06 21.91 2.22
N SER A 2 -23.97 21.70 1.26
CA SER A 2 -24.11 20.38 0.61
C SER A 2 -22.89 20.13 -0.26
N LEU A 3 -22.32 18.90 -0.15
CA LEU A 3 -21.27 18.47 -1.07
C LEU A 3 -21.86 18.35 -2.49
N PRO A 4 -21.08 18.67 -3.54
CA PRO A 4 -21.54 18.49 -4.92
C PRO A 4 -21.79 17.01 -5.19
N THR A 5 -22.85 16.71 -5.92
CA THR A 5 -23.09 15.36 -6.44
C THR A 5 -22.13 15.12 -7.61
N VAL A 6 -21.36 14.03 -7.51
CA VAL A 6 -20.41 13.62 -8.54
C VAL A 6 -20.86 12.28 -9.13
N GLU A 7 -20.91 12.17 -10.44
CA GLU A 7 -21.21 10.93 -11.11
C GLU A 7 -20.05 9.92 -10.94
N SER A 8 -20.37 8.70 -10.61
CA SER A 8 -19.37 7.66 -10.33
C SER A 8 -18.46 7.35 -11.53
N GLY A 9 -18.99 7.50 -12.75
CA GLY A 9 -18.26 7.32 -14.00
C GLY A 9 -17.44 8.53 -14.46
N ALA A 10 -17.57 9.69 -13.78
CA ALA A 10 -16.80 10.88 -14.12
C ALA A 10 -15.31 10.67 -13.83
N LEU A 11 -14.44 11.33 -14.61
CA LEU A 11 -13.00 11.32 -14.42
C LEU A 11 -12.63 11.93 -13.06
N ALA A 12 -11.93 11.16 -12.23
CA ALA A 12 -11.44 11.62 -10.94
C ALA A 12 -9.99 12.10 -11.01
N GLN A 13 -9.15 11.37 -11.71
CA GLN A 13 -7.72 11.69 -11.82
C GLN A 13 -7.09 11.12 -13.09
N ILE A 14 -6.00 11.75 -13.53
CA ILE A 14 -5.10 11.23 -14.55
C ILE A 14 -3.76 10.95 -13.89
N GLN A 15 -3.37 9.67 -13.86
CA GLN A 15 -2.13 9.23 -13.25
C GLN A 15 -1.12 8.88 -14.34
N TYR A 16 -0.01 9.59 -14.40
CA TYR A 16 1.02 9.30 -15.40
C TYR A 16 1.88 8.11 -15.01
N THR A 17 2.12 7.22 -15.98
CA THR A 17 3.05 6.08 -15.84
C THR A 17 4.26 6.30 -16.74
N GLY A 18 5.45 5.90 -16.26
CA GLY A 18 6.64 5.78 -17.08
C GLY A 18 6.48 4.59 -18.03
N GLY A 19 5.98 4.84 -19.24
CA GLY A 19 5.81 3.78 -20.24
C GLY A 19 7.14 3.13 -20.62
N THR A 20 7.15 1.82 -20.79
CA THR A 20 8.30 1.05 -21.33
C THR A 20 8.74 1.52 -22.72
N THR A 21 7.89 2.28 -23.40
CA THR A 21 8.11 2.85 -24.75
C THR A 21 8.67 4.27 -24.73
N GLY A 22 9.00 4.83 -23.57
CA GLY A 22 9.62 6.16 -23.41
C GLY A 22 8.66 7.35 -23.37
N THR A 23 7.42 7.22 -23.85
CA THR A 23 6.42 8.30 -23.75
C THR A 23 5.51 8.05 -22.55
N PRO A 24 5.43 8.98 -21.58
CA PRO A 24 4.52 8.87 -20.46
C PRO A 24 3.07 8.73 -20.91
N LYS A 25 2.32 7.80 -20.32
CA LYS A 25 0.89 7.61 -20.59
C LYS A 25 0.08 8.06 -19.39
N GLY A 26 -0.98 8.83 -19.63
CA GLY A 26 -1.94 9.24 -18.59
C GLY A 26 -3.03 8.20 -18.43
N VAL A 27 -3.02 7.48 -17.34
CA VAL A 27 -4.09 6.53 -16.97
C VAL A 27 -5.27 7.34 -16.43
N MET A 28 -6.43 7.18 -17.05
CA MET A 28 -7.67 7.85 -16.64
C MET A 28 -8.41 6.97 -15.63
N LEU A 29 -8.56 7.46 -14.40
CA LEU A 29 -9.29 6.78 -13.35
C LEU A 29 -10.56 7.57 -13.00
N THR A 30 -11.69 6.87 -12.99
CA THR A 30 -12.98 7.43 -12.59
C THR A 30 -13.11 7.47 -11.07
N HIS A 31 -14.07 8.24 -10.57
CA HIS A 31 -14.41 8.22 -9.13
C HIS A 31 -14.75 6.81 -8.65
N ARG A 32 -15.45 6.03 -9.47
CA ARG A 32 -15.75 4.63 -9.16
C ARG A 32 -14.48 3.79 -8.99
N ASN A 33 -13.50 3.91 -9.90
CA ASN A 33 -12.25 3.14 -9.80
C ASN A 33 -11.53 3.42 -8.49
N VAL A 34 -11.38 4.70 -8.14
CA VAL A 34 -10.66 5.12 -6.94
C VAL A 34 -11.40 4.65 -5.68
N VAL A 35 -12.70 4.88 -5.59
CA VAL A 35 -13.51 4.52 -4.42
C VAL A 35 -13.59 3.01 -4.24
N VAL A 36 -13.87 2.26 -5.31
CA VAL A 36 -13.96 0.78 -5.23
C VAL A 36 -12.65 0.18 -4.74
N ASN A 37 -11.51 0.59 -5.32
CA ASN A 37 -10.23 0.04 -4.90
C ASN A 37 -9.85 0.44 -3.45
N THR A 38 -10.22 1.65 -3.03
CA THR A 38 -10.08 2.06 -1.62
C THR A 38 -10.92 1.16 -0.69
N MET A 39 -12.16 0.88 -1.06
CA MET A 39 -13.06 0.03 -0.27
C MET A 39 -12.60 -1.44 -0.27
N GLN A 40 -12.09 -1.96 -1.39
CA GLN A 40 -11.47 -3.28 -1.44
C GLN A 40 -10.31 -3.38 -0.41
N GLY A 41 -9.41 -2.39 -0.38
CA GLY A 41 -8.34 -2.31 0.62
C GLY A 41 -8.87 -2.21 2.06
N ARG A 42 -9.94 -1.43 2.28
CA ARG A 42 -10.58 -1.31 3.59
C ARG A 42 -11.13 -2.65 4.08
N PHE A 43 -11.82 -3.41 3.23
CA PHE A 43 -12.36 -4.73 3.58
C PHE A 43 -11.27 -5.78 3.72
N TRP A 44 -10.21 -5.71 2.92
CA TRP A 44 -9.06 -6.61 3.03
C TRP A 44 -8.39 -6.52 4.39
N CYS A 45 -8.27 -5.33 4.92
CA CYS A 45 -7.76 -5.08 6.27
C CYS A 45 -8.90 -5.18 7.30
N SER A 46 -9.43 -6.38 7.50
CA SER A 46 -10.61 -6.65 8.34
C SER A 46 -10.48 -6.21 9.81
N ASN A 47 -9.25 -6.00 10.28
CA ASN A 47 -8.94 -5.58 11.66
C ASN A 47 -8.73 -4.07 11.82
N PHE A 48 -9.12 -3.25 10.85
CA PHE A 48 -9.09 -1.79 10.97
C PHE A 48 -10.01 -1.30 12.10
N ARG A 49 -9.51 -0.34 12.86
CA ARG A 49 -10.22 0.38 13.91
C ARG A 49 -10.59 1.77 13.39
N GLU A 50 -11.79 1.90 12.83
CA GLU A 50 -12.27 3.17 12.26
C GLU A 50 -12.14 4.32 13.26
N GLY A 51 -11.63 5.44 12.79
CA GLY A 51 -11.38 6.63 13.61
C GLY A 51 -10.18 6.53 14.58
N ASN A 52 -9.53 5.35 14.67
CA ASN A 52 -8.48 5.10 15.66
C ASN A 52 -7.14 4.62 15.07
N GLU A 53 -7.03 4.55 13.75
CA GLU A 53 -5.76 4.20 13.13
C GLU A 53 -4.90 5.45 12.90
N VAL A 54 -3.59 5.22 12.91
CA VAL A 54 -2.57 6.24 12.62
C VAL A 54 -1.70 5.73 11.49
N PHE A 55 -1.81 6.36 10.33
CA PHE A 55 -1.05 6.01 9.14
C PHE A 55 0.28 6.77 9.09
N LEU A 56 1.35 6.12 8.65
CA LEU A 56 2.59 6.78 8.25
C LEU A 56 2.53 7.12 6.76
N GLY A 57 2.38 8.38 6.43
CA GLY A 57 2.38 8.91 5.07
C GLY A 57 3.79 9.17 4.57
N ALA A 58 4.53 8.11 4.28
CA ALA A 58 5.92 8.17 3.83
C ALA A 58 6.08 7.79 2.34
N VAL A 59 5.11 7.10 1.76
CA VAL A 59 5.05 6.79 0.32
C VAL A 59 4.48 8.01 -0.42
N PRO A 60 5.05 8.41 -1.56
CA PRO A 60 4.58 9.59 -2.28
C PRO A 60 3.11 9.51 -2.71
N PHE A 61 2.32 10.55 -2.43
CA PHE A 61 0.89 10.61 -2.80
C PHE A 61 0.66 10.97 -4.26
N PHE A 62 1.68 11.42 -4.99
CA PHE A 62 1.60 11.55 -6.43
C PHE A 62 1.70 10.21 -7.16
N HIS A 63 2.02 9.12 -6.46
CA HIS A 63 1.97 7.76 -6.97
C HIS A 63 0.69 7.08 -6.46
N CYS A 64 -0.01 6.35 -7.34
CA CYS A 64 -1.29 5.70 -7.03
C CYS A 64 -1.22 4.77 -5.80
N TYR A 65 -0.09 4.13 -5.57
CA TYR A 65 0.13 3.28 -4.39
C TYR A 65 -0.02 4.08 -3.09
N GLY A 66 0.77 5.15 -2.91
CA GLY A 66 0.70 5.98 -1.70
C GLY A 66 -0.62 6.73 -1.57
N LEU A 67 -1.16 7.21 -2.71
CA LEU A 67 -2.46 7.86 -2.74
C LEU A 67 -3.56 6.94 -2.21
N ASN A 68 -3.61 5.70 -2.66
CA ASN A 68 -4.70 4.79 -2.29
C ASN A 68 -4.47 4.09 -0.95
N THR A 69 -3.29 3.46 -0.74
CA THR A 69 -3.02 2.66 0.45
C THR A 69 -2.75 3.47 1.71
N CYS A 70 -2.51 4.77 1.58
CA CYS A 70 -2.34 5.67 2.72
C CYS A 70 -3.41 6.76 2.74
N GLN A 71 -3.41 7.71 1.79
CA GLN A 71 -4.29 8.87 1.85
C GLN A 71 -5.77 8.49 1.78
N ASN A 72 -6.20 7.80 0.70
CA ASN A 72 -7.61 7.48 0.51
C ASN A 72 -8.14 6.54 1.59
N LEU A 73 -7.32 5.54 1.96
CA LEU A 73 -7.70 4.57 2.98
C LEU A 73 -7.84 5.23 4.36
N ALA A 74 -6.92 6.13 4.72
CA ALA A 74 -7.02 6.88 5.97
C ALA A 74 -8.25 7.79 6.00
N VAL A 75 -8.55 8.49 4.89
CA VAL A 75 -9.76 9.32 4.77
C VAL A 75 -11.03 8.46 4.89
N ALA A 76 -11.08 7.34 4.18
CA ALA A 76 -12.24 6.43 4.20
C ALA A 76 -12.51 5.82 5.58
N THR A 77 -11.49 5.71 6.43
CA THR A 77 -11.59 5.15 7.78
C THR A 77 -11.59 6.22 8.89
N GLY A 78 -11.60 7.52 8.54
CA GLY A 78 -11.55 8.62 9.51
C GLY A 78 -10.28 8.64 10.36
N SER A 79 -9.16 8.20 9.81
CA SER A 79 -7.90 7.96 10.51
C SER A 79 -6.94 9.14 10.43
N LEU A 80 -5.96 9.20 11.34
CA LEU A 80 -4.91 10.21 11.33
C LEU A 80 -3.80 9.82 10.34
N ILE A 81 -3.21 10.80 9.64
CA ILE A 81 -2.03 10.61 8.81
C ILE A 81 -0.88 11.44 9.36
N ILE A 82 0.24 10.80 9.66
CA ILE A 82 1.51 11.44 9.99
C ILE A 82 2.32 11.56 8.71
N LEU A 83 2.43 12.77 8.18
CA LEU A 83 3.08 13.03 6.89
C LEU A 83 4.60 13.18 7.06
N LEU A 84 5.35 12.42 6.27
CA LEU A 84 6.77 12.59 6.05
C LEU A 84 6.98 13.07 4.60
N PRO A 85 7.29 14.36 4.37
CA PRO A 85 7.45 14.90 3.01
C PRO A 85 8.57 14.22 2.21
N ARG A 86 9.57 13.70 2.92
CA ARG A 86 10.64 12.85 2.41
C ARG A 86 10.85 11.71 3.39
N PHE A 87 11.09 10.52 2.87
CA PHE A 87 11.42 9.38 3.70
C PHE A 87 12.87 9.49 4.20
N HIS A 88 13.01 9.47 5.52
CA HIS A 88 14.28 9.28 6.24
C HIS A 88 14.01 8.23 7.33
N ALA A 89 14.82 7.19 7.38
CA ALA A 89 14.59 6.06 8.29
C ALA A 89 14.51 6.50 9.76
N GLU A 90 15.41 7.38 10.19
CA GLU A 90 15.42 7.89 11.58
C GLU A 90 14.17 8.72 11.91
N GLU A 91 13.69 9.53 10.97
CA GLU A 91 12.45 10.29 11.14
C GLU A 91 11.23 9.37 11.17
N ALA A 92 11.24 8.32 10.34
CA ALA A 92 10.17 7.33 10.32
C ALA A 92 10.05 6.58 11.65
N VAL A 93 11.14 6.04 12.19
CA VAL A 93 11.12 5.32 13.48
C VAL A 93 10.75 6.23 14.65
N LYS A 94 11.22 7.50 14.63
CA LYS A 94 10.80 8.52 15.62
C LYS A 94 9.31 8.83 15.53
N ALA A 95 8.80 8.99 14.31
CA ALA A 95 7.38 9.27 14.09
C ALA A 95 6.50 8.09 14.53
N ILE A 96 6.91 6.85 14.23
CA ILE A 96 6.19 5.64 14.65
C ILE A 96 6.07 5.59 16.17
N GLN A 97 7.17 5.74 16.90
CA GLN A 97 7.15 5.75 18.35
C GLN A 97 6.34 6.91 18.91
N ARG A 98 6.60 8.14 18.43
CA ARG A 98 5.98 9.36 18.98
C ARG A 98 4.47 9.38 18.79
N HIS A 99 3.99 8.99 17.62
CA HIS A 99 2.59 9.09 17.24
C HIS A 99 1.84 7.75 17.33
N ARG A 100 2.52 6.69 17.81
CA ARG A 100 1.94 5.34 17.91
C ARG A 100 1.33 4.89 16.59
N VAL A 101 2.09 5.05 15.50
CA VAL A 101 1.66 4.65 14.15
C VAL A 101 1.23 3.18 14.15
N THR A 102 0.05 2.92 13.57
CA THR A 102 -0.55 1.58 13.54
C THR A 102 -0.51 0.94 12.16
N ILE A 103 -0.43 1.78 11.10
CA ILE A 103 -0.45 1.32 9.71
C ILE A 103 0.68 2.00 8.93
N MET A 104 1.45 1.18 8.24
CA MET A 104 2.55 1.64 7.39
C MET A 104 2.46 0.99 6.01
N SER A 105 2.44 1.80 4.96
CA SER A 105 2.71 1.38 3.60
C SER A 105 4.14 1.78 3.23
N GLY A 106 4.86 0.89 2.55
CA GLY A 106 6.25 1.13 2.17
C GLY A 106 6.67 0.34 0.94
N VAL A 107 7.89 0.58 0.50
CA VAL A 107 8.58 -0.22 -0.52
C VAL A 107 9.78 -0.94 0.12
N PRO A 108 10.30 -2.03 -0.45
CA PRO A 108 11.35 -2.83 0.19
C PRO A 108 12.55 -2.02 0.67
N MET A 109 12.97 -1.03 -0.11
CA MET A 109 14.09 -0.14 0.27
C MET A 109 13.82 0.62 1.57
N MET A 110 12.58 1.07 1.80
CA MET A 110 12.23 1.79 3.03
C MET A 110 12.36 0.87 4.25
N PHE A 111 11.92 -0.37 4.15
CA PHE A 111 12.06 -1.36 5.22
C PHE A 111 13.52 -1.69 5.50
N SER A 112 14.36 -1.92 4.46
CA SER A 112 15.80 -2.10 4.62
C SER A 112 16.45 -0.91 5.33
N MET A 113 16.16 0.30 4.91
CA MET A 113 16.71 1.50 5.54
C MET A 113 16.28 1.66 7.02
N MET A 114 15.09 1.20 7.39
CA MET A 114 14.65 1.22 8.79
C MET A 114 15.37 0.15 9.61
N ILE A 115 15.58 -1.05 9.07
CA ILE A 115 16.32 -2.13 9.73
C ILE A 115 17.77 -1.68 10.00
N ASP A 116 18.39 -1.03 9.00
CA ASP A 116 19.77 -0.55 9.07
C ASP A 116 19.90 0.80 9.80
N CYS A 117 18.79 1.34 10.33
CA CYS A 117 18.82 2.65 11.01
C CYS A 117 19.65 2.55 12.29
N PRO A 118 20.67 3.43 12.49
CA PRO A 118 21.48 3.41 13.69
C PRO A 118 20.63 3.54 14.96
N LYS A 119 20.84 2.62 15.91
CA LYS A 119 20.14 2.61 17.19
C LYS A 119 18.63 2.39 17.07
N VAL A 120 18.18 1.69 16.02
CA VAL A 120 16.75 1.38 15.82
C VAL A 120 16.16 0.63 17.01
N ASP A 121 16.95 -0.19 17.69
CA ASP A 121 16.63 -0.92 18.91
C ASP A 121 16.21 -0.04 20.10
N ARG A 122 16.46 1.27 20.04
CA ARG A 122 16.03 2.24 21.06
C ARG A 122 14.61 2.78 20.83
N TYR A 123 13.99 2.44 19.69
CA TYR A 123 12.66 2.93 19.35
C TYR A 123 11.62 1.81 19.52
N ASP A 124 10.50 2.13 20.14
CA ASP A 124 9.34 1.22 20.23
C ASP A 124 8.52 1.29 18.93
N LEU A 125 8.61 0.25 18.12
CA LEU A 125 7.88 0.10 16.86
C LEU A 125 6.68 -0.85 16.96
N HIS A 126 6.38 -1.39 18.14
CA HIS A 126 5.32 -2.40 18.35
C HIS A 126 3.89 -1.83 18.24
N SER A 127 3.75 -0.52 18.02
CA SER A 127 2.45 0.07 17.72
C SER A 127 1.94 -0.29 16.32
N ILE A 128 2.84 -0.65 15.39
CA ILE A 128 2.47 -1.08 14.04
C ILE A 128 1.64 -2.35 14.13
N ARG A 129 0.53 -2.40 13.41
CA ARG A 129 -0.40 -3.53 13.36
C ARG A 129 -0.59 -4.07 11.95
N VAL A 130 -0.47 -3.19 10.96
CA VAL A 130 -0.56 -3.52 9.54
C VAL A 130 0.61 -2.89 8.82
N CYS A 131 1.31 -3.70 8.06
CA CYS A 131 2.42 -3.28 7.24
C CYS A 131 2.24 -3.78 5.81
N LEU A 132 2.16 -2.88 4.84
CA LEU A 132 1.94 -3.18 3.44
C LEU A 132 3.20 -2.88 2.64
N CYS A 133 3.60 -3.80 1.76
CA CYS A 133 4.71 -3.60 0.84
C CYS A 133 4.24 -3.77 -0.60
N GLY A 134 4.70 -2.90 -1.49
CA GLY A 134 4.39 -2.99 -2.91
C GLY A 134 5.43 -2.31 -3.79
N ALA A 135 5.10 -2.15 -5.06
CA ALA A 135 5.91 -1.53 -6.11
C ALA A 135 7.14 -2.34 -6.58
N SER A 136 7.67 -3.25 -5.78
CA SER A 136 8.72 -4.19 -6.18
C SER A 136 8.72 -5.42 -5.27
N PRO A 137 9.31 -6.55 -5.71
CA PRO A 137 9.39 -7.76 -4.90
C PRO A 137 10.08 -7.54 -3.56
N LEU A 138 9.52 -8.08 -2.49
CA LEU A 138 10.06 -7.98 -1.13
C LEU A 138 11.06 -9.12 -0.87
N PRO A 139 12.35 -8.82 -0.60
CA PRO A 139 13.30 -9.87 -0.22
C PRO A 139 12.91 -10.54 1.10
N ALA A 140 12.99 -11.87 1.14
CA ALA A 140 12.61 -12.66 2.33
C ALA A 140 13.39 -12.26 3.59
N GLU A 141 14.67 -11.91 3.42
CA GLU A 141 15.52 -11.47 4.54
C GLU A 141 15.03 -10.15 5.15
N VAL A 142 14.57 -9.21 4.29
CA VAL A 142 14.01 -7.92 4.73
C VAL A 142 12.70 -8.16 5.47
N GLN A 143 11.82 -9.00 4.95
CA GLN A 143 10.57 -9.37 5.59
C GLN A 143 10.82 -9.94 6.99
N GLN A 144 11.68 -10.96 7.10
CA GLN A 144 12.00 -11.59 8.37
C GLN A 144 12.70 -10.67 9.38
N ALA A 145 13.60 -9.81 8.90
CA ALA A 145 14.29 -8.86 9.78
C ALA A 145 13.31 -7.82 10.34
N PHE A 146 12.41 -7.29 9.50
CA PHE A 146 11.41 -6.32 9.93
C PHE A 146 10.38 -6.94 10.89
N GLU A 147 9.97 -8.20 10.65
CA GLU A 147 9.09 -8.95 11.53
C GLU A 147 9.71 -9.14 12.92
N ARG A 148 11.00 -9.54 12.97
CA ARG A 148 11.71 -9.64 14.27
C ARG A 148 11.76 -8.32 15.02
N MET A 149 11.90 -7.20 14.29
CA MET A 149 12.02 -5.85 14.87
C MET A 149 10.69 -5.30 15.39
N THR A 150 9.58 -5.61 14.71
CA THR A 150 8.29 -4.97 14.97
C THR A 150 7.22 -5.93 15.52
N GLY A 151 7.40 -7.22 15.33
CA GLY A 151 6.39 -8.25 15.61
C GLY A 151 5.29 -8.34 14.57
N VAL A 152 5.41 -7.63 13.43
CA VAL A 152 4.40 -7.57 12.37
C VAL A 152 4.96 -8.09 11.06
N VAL A 153 4.26 -9.05 10.45
CA VAL A 153 4.58 -9.54 9.12
C VAL A 153 4.19 -8.51 8.06
N ILE A 154 5.08 -8.27 7.11
CA ILE A 154 4.78 -7.40 5.98
C ILE A 154 3.87 -8.15 4.99
N SER A 155 2.70 -7.60 4.72
CA SER A 155 1.80 -8.10 3.66
C SER A 155 2.24 -7.51 2.32
N GLU A 156 2.88 -8.35 1.49
CA GLU A 156 3.25 -7.97 0.14
C GLU A 156 2.00 -7.94 -0.74
N GLY A 157 1.90 -6.91 -1.59
CA GLY A 157 0.82 -6.74 -2.55
C GLY A 157 1.34 -6.35 -3.91
N TYR A 158 0.50 -6.60 -4.92
CA TYR A 158 0.75 -6.27 -6.32
C TYR A 158 -0.36 -5.39 -6.86
N GLY A 159 0.03 -4.52 -7.76
CA GLY A 159 -0.90 -3.66 -8.47
C GLY A 159 -0.25 -2.90 -9.60
N LEU A 160 -1.07 -2.19 -10.33
CA LEU A 160 -0.66 -1.33 -11.44
C LEU A 160 -1.57 -0.11 -11.48
N THR A 161 -1.07 0.99 -11.98
CA THR A 161 -1.83 2.25 -12.04
C THR A 161 -3.15 2.08 -12.76
N GLU A 162 -3.16 1.28 -13.82
CA GLU A 162 -4.31 0.97 -14.67
C GLU A 162 -5.42 0.20 -13.94
N ALA A 163 -5.11 -0.43 -12.81
CA ALA A 163 -6.08 -1.18 -11.99
C ALA A 163 -6.61 -0.40 -10.77
N GLY A 164 -6.08 0.78 -10.51
CA GLY A 164 -6.59 1.73 -9.56
C GLY A 164 -6.23 1.71 -8.07
N PRO A 165 -5.06 1.25 -7.56
CA PRO A 165 -3.96 0.48 -8.15
C PRO A 165 -3.90 -1.01 -7.75
N THR A 166 -4.38 -1.39 -6.55
CA THR A 166 -4.10 -2.70 -5.94
C THR A 166 -5.01 -3.79 -6.49
N THR A 167 -4.43 -4.89 -6.93
CA THR A 167 -5.18 -6.05 -7.42
C THR A 167 -5.04 -7.28 -6.53
N HIS A 168 -3.86 -7.45 -5.92
CA HIS A 168 -3.54 -8.60 -5.07
C HIS A 168 -2.85 -8.13 -3.79
N CYS A 169 -3.06 -8.86 -2.72
CA CYS A 169 -2.31 -8.67 -1.48
C CYS A 169 -2.32 -9.98 -0.67
N ASN A 170 -1.23 -10.26 0.04
CA ASN A 170 -1.25 -11.30 1.05
C ASN A 170 -2.28 -10.94 2.14
N PRO A 171 -3.01 -11.90 2.70
CA PRO A 171 -3.92 -11.66 3.81
C PRO A 171 -3.19 -10.97 4.97
N ILE A 172 -3.85 -10.00 5.63
CA ILE A 172 -3.22 -9.31 6.78
C ILE A 172 -2.96 -10.29 7.94
N GLN A 173 -3.77 -11.31 8.04
CA GLN A 173 -3.60 -12.40 9.01
C GLN A 173 -3.50 -13.73 8.25
N GLY A 174 -2.50 -14.53 8.59
CA GLY A 174 -2.32 -15.83 7.96
C GLY A 174 -0.94 -16.04 7.34
N ALA A 175 -0.86 -16.90 6.34
CA ALA A 175 0.40 -17.22 5.68
C ALA A 175 0.83 -16.11 4.69
N HIS A 176 2.10 -15.77 4.76
CA HIS A 176 2.76 -14.80 3.85
C HIS A 176 3.96 -15.49 3.18
N PRO A 177 3.72 -16.34 2.18
CA PRO A 177 4.82 -17.03 1.50
C PRO A 177 5.77 -16.02 0.84
N PRO A 178 7.08 -16.13 1.05
CA PRO A 178 8.03 -15.24 0.39
C PRO A 178 7.89 -15.26 -1.14
N GLY A 179 7.88 -14.08 -1.76
CA GLY A 179 7.70 -13.93 -3.20
C GLY A 179 6.26 -14.09 -3.70
N SER A 180 5.29 -14.25 -2.79
CA SER A 180 3.87 -14.27 -3.14
C SER A 180 3.28 -12.86 -3.08
N MET A 181 2.64 -12.45 -4.15
CA MET A 181 1.85 -11.20 -4.16
C MET A 181 0.46 -11.34 -3.53
N GLY A 182 0.11 -12.52 -3.04
CA GLY A 182 -1.15 -12.80 -2.36
C GLY A 182 -2.30 -13.18 -3.28
N LEU A 183 -3.50 -13.02 -2.74
CA LEU A 183 -4.76 -13.34 -3.40
C LEU A 183 -5.36 -12.10 -4.08
N PRO A 184 -6.18 -12.27 -5.13
CA PRO A 184 -6.89 -11.15 -5.74
C PRO A 184 -7.84 -10.49 -4.74
N PHE A 185 -7.98 -9.18 -4.81
CA PHE A 185 -8.98 -8.43 -4.06
C PHE A 185 -10.40 -8.85 -4.46
N PRO A 186 -11.41 -8.67 -3.58
CA PRO A 186 -12.80 -8.91 -3.93
C PRO A 186 -13.18 -8.26 -5.26
N ASP A 187 -13.97 -8.95 -6.07
CA ASP A 187 -14.40 -8.49 -7.42
C ASP A 187 -13.24 -8.21 -8.39
N THR A 188 -12.09 -8.86 -8.19
CA THR A 188 -10.95 -8.80 -9.11
C THR A 188 -10.79 -10.14 -9.81
N GLU A 189 -10.92 -10.14 -11.13
CA GLU A 189 -10.64 -11.31 -11.97
C GLU A 189 -9.16 -11.29 -12.38
N ALA A 190 -8.48 -12.43 -12.20
CA ALA A 190 -7.09 -12.61 -12.58
C ALA A 190 -6.92 -13.93 -13.35
N ARG A 191 -6.12 -13.89 -14.41
CA ARG A 191 -5.78 -15.08 -15.22
C ARG A 191 -4.29 -15.13 -15.44
N ILE A 192 -3.75 -16.33 -15.39
CA ILE A 192 -2.39 -16.64 -15.86
C ILE A 192 -2.52 -17.20 -17.26
N VAL A 193 -1.91 -16.52 -18.21
CA VAL A 193 -2.03 -16.88 -19.62
C VAL A 193 -0.66 -17.16 -20.21
N ASP A 194 -0.62 -18.03 -21.20
CA ASP A 194 0.56 -18.33 -21.97
C ASP A 194 1.14 -17.06 -22.64
N LEU A 195 2.46 -16.91 -22.59
CA LEU A 195 3.16 -15.70 -23.06
C LEU A 195 3.06 -15.50 -24.58
N GLU A 196 2.97 -16.58 -25.36
CA GLU A 196 2.95 -16.52 -26.82
C GLU A 196 1.53 -16.22 -27.32
N THR A 197 0.55 -16.95 -26.82
CA THR A 197 -0.84 -16.80 -27.28
C THR A 197 -1.58 -15.67 -26.57
N ARG A 198 -1.22 -15.37 -25.32
CA ARG A 198 -1.88 -14.39 -24.43
C ARG A 198 -3.37 -14.66 -24.19
N ILE A 199 -3.86 -15.84 -24.54
CA ILE A 199 -5.27 -16.22 -24.47
C ILE A 199 -5.46 -17.54 -23.73
N ARG A 200 -4.52 -18.48 -23.91
CA ARG A 200 -4.61 -19.83 -23.35
C ARG A 200 -4.22 -19.81 -21.88
N ASP A 201 -5.08 -20.33 -21.00
CA ASP A 201 -4.73 -20.52 -19.59
C ASP A 201 -3.58 -21.51 -19.43
N VAL A 202 -2.71 -21.26 -18.47
CA VAL A 202 -1.56 -22.13 -18.10
C VAL A 202 -1.90 -22.86 -16.82
#